data_47fbf65fc40fbb6d11dc0d4f2f4d3bbd
#
_entry.id   47fbf65fc40fbb6d11dc0d4f2f4d3bbd
#
_cell.length_a   1.000
_cell.length_b   1.000
_cell.length_c   1.000
_cell.angle_alpha   90.00
_cell.angle_beta   90.00
_cell.angle_gamma   90.00
#
_symmetry.space_group_name_H-M   'P 1'
#
loop_
_entity.id
_entity.type
_entity.pdbx_description
1 polymer ?
#
loop_
_entity_poly.entity_id
_entity_poly.type
_entity_poly.pdbx_seq_one_letter_code
_entity_poly.pdbx_strand_id
1 'polypeptide(L)'
;ARITRQNRSNCRRLKETQSVELAATFMGAHALPEEYRGRREAYIRLLCQEMIPRAAREGLAEFCDVFCETGVFTAEESRTILEAGLRHGLRPKVHADEIDAIGGSQLAGEMGAVSAEHLIVCPPEGIRSLARGGTVACCLPATSFYLGADYAPVRDMVNAGVPVAVATDFNPGSCPGSSLQLAMNIACLKYRMTPEEVLTAVTLNGAAAIGRADRIGSLEPGKQADLLLWDAPDLDYVCYRFGSNLVHTVMKKGRLVGVTEQQEETP
;
A
#
# COMPACT_ATOMS: atom_id res chain seq x y z
N ALA A 1 3.00 -24.26 -1.24
CA ALA A 1 3.35 -24.48 -2.67
C ALA A 1 2.13 -24.44 -3.62
N ARG A 2 0.91 -24.82 -3.19
CA ARG A 2 -0.30 -24.77 -4.04
C ARG A 2 -0.88 -23.36 -4.20
N ILE A 3 -0.90 -22.56 -3.13
CA ILE A 3 -1.46 -21.18 -3.12
C ILE A 3 -0.72 -20.27 -4.11
N THR A 4 0.60 -20.40 -4.21
CA THR A 4 1.44 -19.59 -5.11
C THR A 4 1.16 -19.85 -6.60
N ARG A 5 0.77 -21.04 -7.03
CA ARG A 5 0.46 -21.31 -8.46
C ARG A 5 -0.85 -20.66 -8.91
N GLN A 6 -1.85 -20.64 -8.08
CA GLN A 6 -3.17 -20.08 -8.42
C GLN A 6 -3.17 -18.55 -8.45
N ASN A 7 -2.45 -17.90 -7.52
CA ASN A 7 -2.27 -16.45 -7.54
C ASN A 7 -1.43 -15.98 -8.75
N ARG A 8 -0.52 -16.80 -9.27
CA ARG A 8 0.30 -16.53 -10.46
C ARG A 8 -0.51 -16.28 -11.72
N SER A 9 -1.48 -17.15 -12.00
CA SER A 9 -2.34 -17.01 -13.18
C SER A 9 -3.28 -15.83 -13.06
N ASN A 10 -3.70 -15.50 -11.84
CA ASN A 10 -4.68 -14.44 -11.58
C ASN A 10 -4.11 -13.04 -11.77
N CYS A 11 -2.99 -12.67 -11.12
CA CYS A 11 -2.39 -11.34 -11.31
C CYS A 11 -1.98 -11.09 -12.75
N ARG A 12 -1.40 -12.09 -13.45
CA ARG A 12 -1.03 -11.95 -14.85
C ARG A 12 -2.25 -11.78 -15.74
N ARG A 13 -3.28 -12.61 -15.56
CA ARG A 13 -4.54 -12.50 -16.29
C ARG A 13 -5.24 -11.17 -16.02
N LEU A 14 -5.28 -10.72 -14.76
CA LEU A 14 -5.89 -9.44 -14.40
C LEU A 14 -5.15 -8.25 -15.02
N LYS A 15 -3.83 -8.29 -15.12
CA LYS A 15 -3.05 -7.25 -15.83
C LYS A 15 -3.44 -7.12 -17.31
N GLU A 16 -3.92 -8.19 -17.92
CA GLU A 16 -4.28 -8.25 -19.34
C GLU A 16 -5.77 -7.98 -19.61
N THR A 17 -6.64 -8.20 -18.61
CA THR A 17 -8.10 -8.24 -18.82
C THR A 17 -8.87 -7.09 -18.18
N GLN A 18 -8.20 -6.18 -17.45
CA GLN A 18 -8.87 -5.06 -16.80
C GLN A 18 -8.11 -3.74 -16.99
N SER A 19 -8.83 -2.64 -16.79
CA SER A 19 -8.29 -1.28 -16.95
C SER A 19 -7.37 -0.87 -15.79
N VAL A 20 -7.55 -1.45 -14.58
CA VAL A 20 -6.74 -1.13 -13.40
C VAL A 20 -5.37 -1.77 -13.52
N GLU A 21 -4.30 -0.98 -13.36
CA GLU A 21 -2.94 -1.49 -13.33
C GLU A 21 -2.59 -2.07 -11.97
N LEU A 22 -1.87 -3.19 -11.97
CA LEU A 22 -1.50 -3.90 -10.75
C LEU A 22 0.01 -3.81 -10.52
N ALA A 23 0.39 -3.37 -9.32
CA ALA A 23 1.74 -3.48 -8.77
C ALA A 23 1.77 -4.69 -7.83
N ALA A 24 2.41 -5.78 -8.27
CA ALA A 24 2.37 -7.04 -7.53
C ALA A 24 3.46 -7.09 -6.46
N THR A 25 3.10 -7.53 -5.26
CA THR A 25 3.99 -7.69 -4.11
C THR A 25 4.09 -9.16 -3.71
N PHE A 26 5.31 -9.63 -3.44
CA PHE A 26 5.54 -10.93 -2.82
C PHE A 26 5.32 -10.81 -1.30
N MET A 27 4.31 -11.49 -0.79
CA MET A 27 3.89 -11.44 0.62
C MET A 27 4.05 -12.80 1.33
N GLY A 28 5.08 -13.57 0.99
CA GLY A 28 5.35 -14.86 1.62
C GLY A 28 5.71 -14.76 3.10
N ALA A 29 6.23 -13.62 3.54
CA ALA A 29 6.66 -13.37 4.90
C ALA A 29 5.61 -12.60 5.74
N HIS A 30 4.32 -12.98 5.62
CA HIS A 30 3.24 -12.37 6.40
C HIS A 30 2.66 -13.30 7.47
N ALA A 31 2.98 -14.58 7.43
CA ALA A 31 2.63 -15.55 8.46
C ALA A 31 3.57 -16.74 8.39
N LEU A 32 3.79 -17.39 9.53
CA LEU A 32 4.44 -18.69 9.57
C LEU A 32 3.39 -19.78 9.28
N PRO A 33 3.49 -20.54 8.16
CA PRO A 33 2.55 -21.60 7.86
C PRO A 33 2.57 -22.69 8.94
N GLU A 34 1.40 -23.33 9.17
CA GLU A 34 1.22 -24.34 10.20
C GLU A 34 2.25 -25.48 10.09
N GLU A 35 2.53 -25.91 8.85
CA GLU A 35 3.52 -26.96 8.58
C GLU A 35 4.96 -26.61 8.96
N TYR A 36 5.23 -25.32 9.21
CA TYR A 36 6.54 -24.80 9.67
C TYR A 36 6.55 -24.42 11.16
N ARG A 37 5.49 -24.69 11.91
CA ARG A 37 5.47 -24.49 13.36
C ARG A 37 6.64 -25.24 14.01
N GLY A 38 7.46 -24.51 14.79
CA GLY A 38 8.71 -25.03 15.38
C GLY A 38 9.88 -25.20 14.41
N ARG A 39 9.73 -24.82 13.12
CA ARG A 39 10.79 -24.87 12.10
C ARG A 39 10.95 -23.53 11.37
N ARG A 40 10.92 -22.46 12.13
CA ARG A 40 10.93 -21.06 11.65
C ARG A 40 12.09 -20.77 10.68
N GLU A 41 13.30 -21.14 11.05
CA GLU A 41 14.49 -20.97 10.20
C GLU A 41 14.39 -21.73 8.87
N ALA A 42 13.76 -22.90 8.85
CA ALA A 42 13.54 -23.64 7.62
C ALA A 42 12.59 -22.90 6.68
N TYR A 43 11.58 -22.21 7.22
CA TYR A 43 10.69 -21.37 6.42
C TYR A 43 11.41 -20.13 5.87
N ILE A 44 12.20 -19.46 6.68
CA ILE A 44 13.00 -18.30 6.22
C ILE A 44 13.97 -18.73 5.11
N ARG A 45 14.64 -19.89 5.26
CA ARG A 45 15.47 -20.44 4.18
C ARG A 45 14.67 -20.72 2.91
N LEU A 46 13.47 -21.30 3.01
CA LEU A 46 12.57 -21.52 1.87
C LEU A 46 12.20 -20.20 1.18
N LEU A 47 11.84 -19.17 1.95
CA LEU A 47 11.55 -17.83 1.41
C LEU A 47 12.76 -17.30 0.63
N CYS A 48 13.93 -17.27 1.25
CA CYS A 48 15.13 -16.63 0.70
C CYS A 48 15.77 -17.39 -0.45
N GLN A 49 15.76 -18.73 -0.42
CA GLN A 49 16.50 -19.57 -1.36
C GLN A 49 15.64 -20.09 -2.51
N GLU A 50 14.32 -20.14 -2.36
CA GLU A 50 13.44 -20.73 -3.36
C GLU A 50 12.32 -19.81 -3.80
N MET A 51 11.51 -19.27 -2.87
CA MET A 51 10.28 -18.57 -3.23
C MET A 51 10.56 -17.18 -3.81
N ILE A 52 11.41 -16.38 -3.18
CA ILE A 52 11.80 -15.04 -3.64
C ILE A 52 12.54 -15.13 -5.00
N PRO A 53 13.60 -15.94 -5.15
CA PRO A 53 14.28 -16.10 -6.44
C PRO A 53 13.33 -16.51 -7.57
N ARG A 54 12.39 -17.37 -7.25
CA ARG A 54 11.38 -17.82 -8.22
C ARG A 54 10.39 -16.71 -8.58
N ALA A 55 9.88 -15.98 -7.59
CA ALA A 55 8.96 -14.87 -7.83
C ALA A 55 9.59 -13.79 -8.74
N ALA A 56 10.84 -13.45 -8.48
CA ALA A 56 11.62 -12.50 -9.27
C ALA A 56 11.87 -13.02 -10.69
N ARG A 57 12.41 -14.22 -10.85
CA ARG A 57 12.74 -14.80 -12.15
C ARG A 57 11.52 -14.98 -13.07
N GLU A 58 10.36 -15.28 -12.48
CA GLU A 58 9.11 -15.44 -13.24
C GLU A 58 8.35 -14.11 -13.43
N GLY A 59 8.89 -12.97 -12.96
CA GLY A 59 8.28 -11.64 -13.08
C GLY A 59 6.92 -11.52 -12.36
N LEU A 60 6.75 -12.23 -11.24
CA LEU A 60 5.48 -12.33 -10.52
C LEU A 60 5.26 -11.20 -9.53
N ALA A 61 6.32 -10.53 -9.11
CA ALA A 61 6.30 -9.45 -8.15
C ALA A 61 7.36 -8.40 -8.50
N GLU A 62 7.11 -7.18 -8.08
CA GLU A 62 8.00 -6.02 -8.17
C GLU A 62 8.57 -5.67 -6.79
N PHE A 63 7.86 -6.09 -5.74
CA PHE A 63 8.17 -5.81 -4.35
C PHE A 63 8.25 -7.11 -3.54
N CYS A 64 9.05 -7.05 -2.47
CA CYS A 64 9.10 -8.04 -1.41
C CYS A 64 8.66 -7.36 -0.11
N ASP A 65 7.66 -7.92 0.55
CA ASP A 65 7.07 -7.36 1.76
C ASP A 65 7.16 -8.35 2.91
N VAL A 66 7.40 -7.84 4.10
CA VAL A 66 7.44 -8.60 5.34
C VAL A 66 6.50 -7.99 6.38
N PHE A 67 5.89 -8.83 7.20
CA PHE A 67 5.19 -8.38 8.39
C PHE A 67 6.14 -8.45 9.59
N CYS A 68 6.78 -7.30 9.88
CA CYS A 68 7.69 -7.13 11.00
C CYS A 68 6.90 -6.81 12.27
N GLU A 69 6.51 -7.86 13.00
CA GLU A 69 5.60 -7.74 14.14
C GLU A 69 5.85 -8.82 15.18
N THR A 70 5.49 -8.53 16.44
CA THR A 70 5.55 -9.49 17.55
C THR A 70 4.76 -10.75 17.18
N GLY A 71 5.43 -11.90 17.31
CA GLY A 71 4.85 -13.22 16.98
C GLY A 71 4.82 -13.56 15.48
N VAL A 72 5.18 -12.63 14.59
CA VAL A 72 5.25 -12.86 13.13
C VAL A 72 6.72 -12.94 12.68
N PHE A 73 7.37 -11.86 12.29
CA PHE A 73 8.80 -11.84 11.99
C PHE A 73 9.51 -10.72 12.76
N THR A 74 10.67 -11.02 13.33
CA THR A 74 11.51 -10.02 14.00
C THR A 74 12.14 -9.06 12.97
N ALA A 75 12.66 -7.93 13.43
CA ALA A 75 13.37 -6.99 12.56
C ALA A 75 14.60 -7.63 11.87
N GLU A 76 15.32 -8.51 12.55
CA GLU A 76 16.48 -9.23 12.00
C GLU A 76 16.08 -10.25 10.93
N GLU A 77 15.05 -11.06 11.20
CA GLU A 77 14.47 -11.99 10.22
C GLU A 77 13.93 -11.25 9.00
N SER A 78 13.24 -10.14 9.23
CA SER A 78 12.69 -9.25 8.19
C SER A 78 13.80 -8.69 7.31
N ARG A 79 14.90 -8.21 7.91
CA ARG A 79 16.08 -7.75 7.17
C ARG A 79 16.65 -8.84 6.28
N THR A 80 16.83 -10.05 6.80
CA THR A 80 17.33 -11.21 6.05
C THR A 80 16.48 -11.51 4.81
N ILE A 81 15.16 -11.48 4.97
CA ILE A 81 14.20 -11.74 3.89
C ILE A 81 14.21 -10.61 2.85
N LEU A 82 14.19 -9.35 3.30
CA LEU A 82 14.20 -8.20 2.39
C LEU A 82 15.50 -8.07 1.61
N GLU A 83 16.65 -8.38 2.23
CA GLU A 83 17.93 -8.46 1.53
C GLU A 83 17.94 -9.56 0.47
N ALA A 84 17.27 -10.69 0.71
CA ALA A 84 17.08 -11.69 -0.32
C ALA A 84 16.23 -11.14 -1.47
N GLY A 85 15.17 -10.37 -1.18
CA GLY A 85 14.38 -9.65 -2.18
C GLY A 85 15.23 -8.72 -3.03
N LEU A 86 16.02 -7.85 -2.40
CA LEU A 86 16.91 -6.89 -3.06
C LEU A 86 17.93 -7.57 -3.98
N ARG A 87 18.56 -8.68 -3.53
CA ARG A 87 19.51 -9.45 -4.36
C ARG A 87 18.88 -9.98 -5.66
N HIS A 88 17.56 -10.13 -5.68
CA HIS A 88 16.80 -10.60 -6.84
C HIS A 88 16.00 -9.49 -7.55
N GLY A 89 16.27 -8.22 -7.22
CA GLY A 89 15.65 -7.07 -7.88
C GLY A 89 14.23 -6.72 -7.40
N LEU A 90 13.75 -7.33 -6.30
CA LEU A 90 12.49 -6.94 -5.67
C LEU A 90 12.74 -5.80 -4.69
N ARG A 91 11.97 -4.72 -4.79
CA ARG A 91 12.09 -3.56 -3.90
C ARG A 91 11.41 -3.84 -2.55
N PRO A 92 12.00 -3.41 -1.42
CA PRO A 92 11.46 -3.71 -0.10
C PRO A 92 10.22 -2.89 0.24
N LYS A 93 9.28 -3.52 0.96
CA LYS A 93 8.15 -2.93 1.67
C LYS A 93 8.06 -3.59 3.04
N VAL A 94 7.47 -2.92 4.03
CA VAL A 94 7.40 -3.45 5.40
C VAL A 94 6.04 -3.12 6.02
N HIS A 95 5.27 -4.13 6.42
CA HIS A 95 4.20 -3.95 7.40
C HIS A 95 4.86 -3.84 8.77
N ALA A 96 4.68 -2.72 9.45
CA ALA A 96 5.45 -2.35 10.62
C ALA A 96 4.63 -1.61 11.67
N ASP A 97 4.95 -1.86 12.93
CA ASP A 97 4.43 -1.11 14.07
C ASP A 97 2.88 -1.01 14.03
N GLU A 98 2.23 -2.11 13.61
CA GLU A 98 0.77 -2.21 13.58
C GLU A 98 0.24 -2.50 14.97
N ILE A 99 0.88 -3.41 15.71
CA ILE A 99 0.51 -3.86 17.06
C ILE A 99 1.58 -3.42 18.05
N ASP A 100 2.85 -3.78 17.77
CA ASP A 100 4.00 -3.50 18.62
C ASP A 100 5.15 -2.85 17.84
N ALA A 101 5.81 -1.86 18.44
CA ALA A 101 7.00 -1.23 17.88
C ALA A 101 8.25 -2.07 18.13
N ILE A 102 8.52 -3.03 17.27
CA ILE A 102 9.70 -3.93 17.39
C ILE A 102 10.86 -3.58 16.45
N GLY A 103 10.87 -2.36 15.91
CA GLY A 103 11.92 -1.88 15.01
C GLY A 103 11.58 -1.97 13.52
N GLY A 104 10.32 -2.25 13.16
CA GLY A 104 9.88 -2.37 11.78
C GLY A 104 10.01 -1.07 10.98
N SER A 105 9.57 0.05 11.53
CA SER A 105 9.72 1.37 10.90
C SER A 105 11.18 1.82 10.78
N GLN A 106 12.01 1.53 11.78
CA GLN A 106 13.46 1.79 11.70
C GLN A 106 14.09 0.99 10.56
N LEU A 107 13.78 -0.30 10.48
CA LEU A 107 14.25 -1.19 9.44
C LEU A 107 13.83 -0.68 8.04
N ALA A 108 12.57 -0.27 7.89
CA ALA A 108 12.06 0.25 6.63
C ALA A 108 12.86 1.45 6.15
N GLY A 109 13.13 2.42 7.03
CA GLY A 109 13.94 3.60 6.71
C GLY A 109 15.40 3.27 6.40
N GLU A 110 16.03 2.37 7.19
CA GLU A 110 17.43 1.95 6.98
C GLU A 110 17.63 1.22 5.65
N MET A 111 16.65 0.43 5.22
CA MET A 111 16.70 -0.29 3.96
C MET A 111 16.25 0.54 2.76
N GLY A 112 15.82 1.78 2.96
CA GLY A 112 15.24 2.59 1.89
C GLY A 112 14.01 1.90 1.27
N ALA A 113 13.15 1.31 2.11
CA ALA A 113 11.95 0.67 1.65
C ALA A 113 11.07 1.66 0.88
N VAL A 114 10.39 1.17 -0.17
CA VAL A 114 9.51 2.02 -0.98
C VAL A 114 8.36 2.56 -0.13
N SER A 115 7.82 1.72 0.74
CA SER A 115 6.84 2.13 1.76
C SER A 115 6.92 1.27 3.00
N ALA A 116 6.38 1.81 4.10
CA ALA A 116 6.08 1.09 5.33
C ALA A 116 4.59 1.26 5.61
N GLU A 117 3.91 0.16 5.87
CA GLU A 117 2.46 0.07 6.00
C GLU A 117 2.03 0.05 7.49
N HIS A 118 0.83 0.57 7.78
CA HIS A 118 0.16 0.73 9.09
C HIS A 118 0.76 1.79 9.98
N LEU A 119 1.88 1.54 10.65
CA LEU A 119 2.62 2.48 11.48
C LEU A 119 1.80 3.05 12.67
N ILE A 120 0.84 2.27 13.20
CA ILE A 120 -0.10 2.71 14.24
C ILE A 120 0.63 3.14 15.51
N VAL A 121 1.61 2.33 15.93
CA VAL A 121 2.43 2.60 17.13
C VAL A 121 3.86 3.03 16.78
N CYS A 122 4.04 3.67 15.63
CA CYS A 122 5.36 4.08 15.15
C CYS A 122 6.02 5.08 16.12
N PRO A 123 7.20 4.73 16.67
CA PRO A 123 7.89 5.60 17.63
C PRO A 123 8.64 6.74 16.94
N PRO A 124 9.02 7.80 17.67
CA PRO A 124 9.73 8.95 17.09
C PRO A 124 11.03 8.60 16.34
N GLU A 125 11.78 7.60 16.79
CA GLU A 125 12.96 7.09 16.09
C GLU A 125 12.62 6.40 14.77
N GLY A 126 11.48 5.72 14.70
CA GLY A 126 10.93 5.14 13.47
C GLY A 126 10.60 6.24 12.47
N ILE A 127 9.86 7.28 12.90
CA ILE A 127 9.54 8.45 12.05
C ILE A 127 10.83 9.08 11.50
N ARG A 128 11.84 9.29 12.35
CA ARG A 128 13.14 9.84 11.90
C ARG A 128 13.85 8.93 10.89
N SER A 129 13.73 7.61 11.06
CA SER A 129 14.33 6.65 10.12
C SER A 129 13.62 6.68 8.77
N LEU A 130 12.29 6.67 8.74
CA LEU A 130 11.49 6.81 7.53
C LEU A 130 11.83 8.10 6.76
N ALA A 131 11.93 9.23 7.47
CA ALA A 131 12.30 10.52 6.88
C ALA A 131 13.69 10.47 6.21
N ARG A 132 14.70 9.92 6.91
CA ARG A 132 16.06 9.77 6.36
C ARG A 132 16.13 8.83 5.16
N GLY A 133 15.35 7.73 5.20
CA GLY A 133 15.30 6.72 4.15
C GLY A 133 14.48 7.14 2.92
N GLY A 134 13.72 8.24 3.02
CA GLY A 134 12.78 8.63 1.97
C GLY A 134 11.64 7.62 1.78
N THR A 135 11.36 6.84 2.81
CA THR A 135 10.33 5.80 2.80
C THR A 135 8.95 6.43 2.94
N VAL A 136 8.01 6.05 2.09
CA VAL A 136 6.62 6.51 2.20
C VAL A 136 5.92 5.80 3.35
N ALA A 137 5.32 6.56 4.27
CA ALA A 137 4.44 6.04 5.31
C ALA A 137 3.04 5.78 4.71
N CYS A 138 2.69 4.53 4.46
CA CYS A 138 1.39 4.15 3.93
C CYS A 138 0.43 3.85 5.09
N CYS A 139 -0.36 4.84 5.47
CA CYS A 139 -1.30 4.76 6.59
C CYS A 139 -2.67 4.28 6.13
N LEU A 140 -3.29 3.41 6.94
CA LEU A 140 -4.47 2.62 6.57
C LEU A 140 -5.64 2.91 7.53
N PRO A 141 -6.25 4.13 7.45
CA PRO A 141 -7.21 4.58 8.45
C PRO A 141 -8.50 3.75 8.49
N ALA A 142 -8.87 3.14 7.36
CA ALA A 142 -10.07 2.29 7.29
C ALA A 142 -9.89 0.98 8.08
N THR A 143 -8.68 0.43 8.12
CA THR A 143 -8.33 -0.77 8.91
C THR A 143 -8.41 -0.46 10.39
N SER A 144 -7.76 0.62 10.84
CA SER A 144 -7.86 1.08 12.24
C SER A 144 -9.30 1.32 12.66
N PHE A 145 -10.11 1.93 11.78
CA PHE A 145 -11.55 2.16 12.05
C PHE A 145 -12.32 0.84 12.19
N TYR A 146 -12.12 -0.09 11.24
CA TYR A 146 -12.87 -1.34 11.22
C TYR A 146 -12.53 -2.26 12.41
N LEU A 147 -11.26 -2.28 12.81
CA LEU A 147 -10.78 -3.08 13.95
C LEU A 147 -10.99 -2.38 15.31
N GLY A 148 -11.39 -1.11 15.34
CA GLY A 148 -11.46 -0.34 16.57
C GLY A 148 -10.09 -0.09 17.21
N ALA A 149 -9.02 -0.06 16.39
CA ALA A 149 -7.65 0.17 16.81
C ALA A 149 -7.32 1.67 16.91
N ASP A 150 -6.14 1.97 17.44
CA ASP A 150 -5.56 3.32 17.44
C ASP A 150 -5.17 3.77 16.03
N TYR A 151 -4.72 5.01 15.91
CA TYR A 151 -4.38 5.64 14.62
C TYR A 151 -2.91 6.05 14.59
N ALA A 152 -2.26 5.85 13.46
CA ALA A 152 -0.87 6.25 13.23
C ALA A 152 -0.62 7.75 13.55
N PRO A 153 0.56 8.13 14.08
CA PRO A 153 0.93 9.50 14.41
C PRO A 153 1.26 10.33 13.14
N VAL A 154 0.28 10.41 12.23
CA VAL A 154 0.47 11.01 10.88
C VAL A 154 0.90 12.47 10.97
N ARG A 155 0.40 13.24 11.92
CA ARG A 155 0.80 14.65 12.08
C ARG A 155 2.29 14.78 12.38
N ASP A 156 2.84 13.89 13.22
CA ASP A 156 4.27 13.88 13.53
C ASP A 156 5.10 13.44 12.32
N MET A 157 4.59 12.48 11.54
CA MET A 157 5.23 12.05 10.29
C MET A 157 5.32 13.20 9.28
N VAL A 158 4.20 13.91 9.04
CA VAL A 158 4.17 15.07 8.13
C VAL A 158 5.10 16.16 8.62
N ASN A 159 5.10 16.48 9.92
CA ASN A 159 5.98 17.50 10.51
C ASN A 159 7.46 17.11 10.41
N ALA A 160 7.77 15.83 10.40
CA ALA A 160 9.14 15.32 10.19
C ALA A 160 9.55 15.22 8.72
N GLY A 161 8.66 15.58 7.78
CA GLY A 161 8.93 15.53 6.34
C GLY A 161 8.81 14.12 5.73
N VAL A 162 8.15 13.17 6.42
CA VAL A 162 7.85 11.85 5.86
C VAL A 162 6.70 11.99 4.86
N PRO A 163 6.84 11.55 3.61
CA PRO A 163 5.72 11.49 2.69
C PRO A 163 4.69 10.46 3.16
N VAL A 164 3.46 10.91 3.39
CA VAL A 164 2.36 10.04 3.86
C VAL A 164 1.46 9.68 2.69
N ALA A 165 1.23 8.38 2.47
CA ALA A 165 0.19 7.86 1.59
C ALA A 165 -0.99 7.33 2.42
N VAL A 166 -2.19 7.36 1.83
CA VAL A 166 -3.41 6.77 2.41
C VAL A 166 -3.98 5.76 1.41
N ALA A 167 -4.29 4.57 1.90
CA ALA A 167 -4.85 3.49 1.11
C ALA A 167 -5.99 2.79 1.86
N THR A 168 -6.71 1.89 1.17
CA THR A 168 -7.88 1.20 1.72
C THR A 168 -7.52 0.00 2.56
N ASP A 169 -6.39 -0.63 2.29
CA ASP A 169 -6.06 -1.97 2.83
C ASP A 169 -7.18 -3.01 2.58
N PHE A 170 -7.82 -2.93 1.41
CA PHE A 170 -8.93 -3.84 1.11
C PHE A 170 -8.51 -5.30 1.18
N ASN A 171 -9.00 -6.00 2.18
CA ASN A 171 -8.78 -7.42 2.37
C ASN A 171 -9.96 -8.05 3.16
N PRO A 172 -10.19 -9.38 3.05
CA PRO A 172 -11.33 -10.03 3.70
C PRO A 172 -11.17 -10.20 5.22
N GLY A 173 -9.96 -10.00 5.78
CA GLY A 173 -9.67 -10.22 7.20
C GLY A 173 -9.89 -9.00 8.07
N SER A 174 -9.17 -7.92 7.78
CA SER A 174 -9.08 -6.74 8.65
C SER A 174 -9.73 -5.49 8.07
N CYS A 175 -10.03 -5.44 6.75
CA CYS A 175 -10.68 -4.28 6.14
C CYS A 175 -11.45 -4.65 4.85
N PRO A 176 -12.72 -5.08 4.94
CA PRO A 176 -13.52 -5.43 3.76
C PRO A 176 -14.08 -4.20 3.02
N GLY A 177 -13.57 -3.00 3.28
CA GLY A 177 -13.97 -1.74 2.68
C GLY A 177 -13.08 -1.33 1.51
N SER A 178 -13.63 -1.19 0.30
CA SER A 178 -12.89 -0.81 -0.92
C SER A 178 -12.98 0.69 -1.26
N SER A 179 -13.69 1.50 -0.45
CA SER A 179 -13.89 2.92 -0.72
C SER A 179 -12.68 3.76 -0.31
N LEU A 180 -11.90 4.23 -1.28
CA LEU A 180 -10.80 5.15 -1.00
C LEU A 180 -11.33 6.51 -0.50
N GLN A 181 -12.49 6.98 -0.99
CA GLN A 181 -13.10 8.21 -0.49
C GLN A 181 -13.46 8.11 1.00
N LEU A 182 -13.95 6.94 1.48
CA LEU A 182 -14.16 6.72 2.91
C LEU A 182 -12.84 6.77 3.68
N ALA A 183 -11.76 6.18 3.16
CA ALA A 183 -10.44 6.29 3.77
C ALA A 183 -9.95 7.75 3.84
N MET A 184 -10.21 8.57 2.81
CA MET A 184 -9.95 10.02 2.82
C MET A 184 -10.72 10.73 3.93
N ASN A 185 -12.03 10.45 4.06
CA ASN A 185 -12.85 11.04 5.13
C ASN A 185 -12.29 10.70 6.52
N ILE A 186 -11.92 9.42 6.76
CA ILE A 186 -11.36 9.00 8.04
C ILE A 186 -9.98 9.64 8.28
N ALA A 187 -9.15 9.81 7.26
CA ALA A 187 -7.86 10.49 7.37
C ALA A 187 -8.01 11.96 7.80
N CYS A 188 -8.96 12.70 7.24
CA CYS A 188 -9.28 14.05 7.69
C CYS A 188 -9.69 14.06 9.17
N LEU A 189 -10.57 13.14 9.58
CA LEU A 189 -11.13 13.12 10.93
C LEU A 189 -10.12 12.63 12.00
N LYS A 190 -9.37 11.57 11.69
CA LYS A 190 -8.54 10.86 12.67
C LYS A 190 -7.06 11.23 12.59
N TYR A 191 -6.51 11.41 11.40
CA TYR A 191 -5.14 11.90 11.23
C TYR A 191 -5.04 13.43 11.24
N ARG A 192 -6.18 14.14 11.25
CA ARG A 192 -6.26 15.62 11.20
C ARG A 192 -5.50 16.19 9.99
N MET A 193 -5.57 15.48 8.88
CA MET A 193 -5.04 15.96 7.60
C MET A 193 -6.01 16.97 6.98
N THR A 194 -5.46 17.99 6.31
CA THR A 194 -6.30 18.87 5.48
C THR A 194 -6.75 18.13 4.21
N PRO A 195 -7.82 18.57 3.53
CA PRO A 195 -8.24 17.99 2.27
C PRO A 195 -7.12 17.90 1.22
N GLU A 196 -6.25 18.93 1.11
CA GLU A 196 -5.13 18.96 0.18
C GLU A 196 -4.04 17.94 0.55
N GLU A 197 -3.74 17.81 1.84
CA GLU A 197 -2.82 16.76 2.34
C GLU A 197 -3.36 15.37 2.02
N VAL A 198 -4.66 15.15 2.23
CA VAL A 198 -5.31 13.87 1.91
C VAL A 198 -5.30 13.61 0.40
N LEU A 199 -5.62 14.62 -0.43
CA LEU A 199 -5.55 14.48 -1.88
C LEU A 199 -4.13 14.08 -2.32
N THR A 200 -3.11 14.75 -1.80
CA THR A 200 -1.70 14.41 -2.07
C THR A 200 -1.37 12.99 -1.61
N ALA A 201 -1.89 12.57 -0.45
CA ALA A 201 -1.66 11.25 0.12
C ALA A 201 -2.25 10.11 -0.74
N VAL A 202 -3.44 10.31 -1.31
CA VAL A 202 -4.09 9.27 -2.15
C VAL A 202 -3.69 9.33 -3.63
N THR A 203 -2.98 10.35 -4.06
CA THR A 203 -2.54 10.53 -5.45
C THR A 203 -1.02 10.42 -5.59
N LEU A 204 -0.29 11.51 -5.41
CA LEU A 204 1.15 11.56 -5.64
C LEU A 204 1.93 10.64 -4.69
N ASN A 205 1.64 10.69 -3.39
CA ASN A 205 2.31 9.84 -2.41
C ASN A 205 1.86 8.37 -2.53
N GLY A 206 0.58 8.12 -2.87
CA GLY A 206 0.10 6.79 -3.21
C GLY A 206 0.84 6.20 -4.42
N ALA A 207 1.07 7.00 -5.46
CA ALA A 207 1.89 6.62 -6.60
C ALA A 207 3.36 6.35 -6.20
N ALA A 208 3.93 7.15 -5.31
CA ALA A 208 5.28 6.95 -4.77
C ALA A 208 5.38 5.64 -3.98
N ALA A 209 4.38 5.31 -3.15
CA ALA A 209 4.32 4.08 -2.37
C ALA A 209 4.33 2.79 -3.21
N ILE A 210 3.99 2.90 -4.50
CA ILE A 210 4.11 1.80 -5.47
C ILE A 210 5.19 2.06 -6.54
N GLY A 211 6.04 3.08 -6.33
CA GLY A 211 7.14 3.44 -7.20
C GLY A 211 6.71 3.85 -8.62
N ARG A 212 5.66 4.65 -8.74
CA ARG A 212 5.07 5.11 -10.00
C ARG A 212 4.88 6.64 -10.07
N ALA A 213 5.41 7.41 -9.11
CA ALA A 213 5.21 8.86 -9.04
C ALA A 213 5.78 9.62 -10.25
N ASP A 214 6.70 9.01 -10.99
CA ASP A 214 7.22 9.50 -12.26
C ASP A 214 6.20 9.46 -13.41
N ARG A 215 5.19 8.59 -13.29
CA ARG A 215 4.23 8.31 -14.36
C ARG A 215 2.79 8.67 -14.06
N ILE A 216 2.39 8.61 -12.79
CA ILE A 216 1.01 8.84 -12.31
C ILE A 216 1.01 9.63 -10.99
N GLY A 217 -0.18 10.00 -10.51
CA GLY A 217 -0.37 10.66 -9.21
C GLY A 217 -0.44 12.18 -9.28
N SER A 218 -0.15 12.80 -10.43
CA SER A 218 -0.34 14.24 -10.67
C SER A 218 -0.70 14.49 -12.13
N LEU A 219 -1.35 15.62 -12.39
CA LEU A 219 -1.71 16.08 -13.72
C LEU A 219 -0.59 16.97 -14.28
N GLU A 220 0.39 16.33 -14.91
CA GLU A 220 1.56 16.99 -15.48
C GLU A 220 1.80 16.52 -16.92
N PRO A 221 2.32 17.38 -17.82
CA PRO A 221 2.73 16.96 -19.16
C PRO A 221 3.72 15.80 -19.10
N GLY A 222 3.48 14.76 -19.88
CA GLY A 222 4.33 13.56 -19.94
C GLY A 222 3.89 12.43 -18.99
N LYS A 223 3.02 12.69 -18.02
CA LYS A 223 2.42 11.65 -17.19
C LYS A 223 1.19 11.03 -17.84
N GLN A 224 0.84 9.85 -17.37
CA GLN A 224 -0.31 9.09 -17.87
C GLN A 224 -1.61 9.83 -17.54
N ALA A 225 -2.51 9.95 -18.51
CA ALA A 225 -3.80 10.60 -18.34
C ALA A 225 -4.78 9.72 -17.56
N ASP A 226 -4.58 9.67 -16.24
CA ASP A 226 -5.46 9.04 -15.25
C ASP A 226 -6.14 10.16 -14.47
N LEU A 227 -7.47 10.32 -14.64
CA LEU A 227 -8.23 11.42 -14.05
C LEU A 227 -9.51 10.90 -13.42
N LEU A 228 -9.93 11.59 -12.37
CA LEU A 228 -11.25 11.46 -11.78
C LEU A 228 -11.97 12.82 -11.89
N LEU A 229 -13.25 12.78 -12.26
CA LEU A 229 -14.16 13.88 -12.05
C LEU A 229 -15.12 13.52 -10.93
N TRP A 230 -15.29 14.41 -9.99
CA TRP A 230 -16.22 14.25 -8.88
C TRP A 230 -17.45 15.13 -9.07
N ASP A 231 -18.60 14.61 -8.68
CA ASP A 231 -19.85 15.38 -8.52
C ASP A 231 -19.81 16.09 -7.16
N ALA A 232 -18.97 17.12 -7.09
CA ALA A 232 -18.71 17.90 -5.89
C ALA A 232 -18.26 19.32 -6.27
N PRO A 233 -18.66 20.36 -5.52
CA PRO A 233 -18.28 21.73 -5.80
C PRO A 233 -16.78 22.00 -5.54
N ASP A 234 -16.19 21.30 -4.59
CA ASP A 234 -14.79 21.47 -4.16
C ASP A 234 -14.26 20.22 -3.44
N LEU A 235 -12.99 20.25 -3.06
CA LEU A 235 -12.31 19.16 -2.36
C LEU A 235 -12.79 19.01 -0.91
N ASP A 236 -13.14 20.10 -0.25
CA ASP A 236 -13.69 20.09 1.11
C ASP A 236 -14.97 19.28 1.16
N TYR A 237 -15.84 19.44 0.17
CA TYR A 237 -17.07 18.67 0.05
C TYR A 237 -16.80 17.17 -0.13
N VAL A 238 -15.80 16.79 -0.94
CA VAL A 238 -15.40 15.38 -1.10
C VAL A 238 -14.96 14.79 0.22
N CYS A 239 -14.15 15.50 0.99
CA CYS A 239 -13.66 15.07 2.29
C CYS A 239 -14.71 15.11 3.41
N TYR A 240 -15.73 15.97 3.28
CA TYR A 240 -16.83 16.10 4.24
C TYR A 240 -17.90 15.02 4.07
N ARG A 241 -18.24 14.64 2.84
CA ARG A 241 -19.33 13.68 2.53
C ARG A 241 -18.94 12.25 2.92
N PHE A 242 -19.15 11.94 4.20
CA PHE A 242 -18.75 10.67 4.79
C PHE A 242 -19.49 9.48 4.18
N GLY A 243 -18.72 8.50 3.69
CA GLY A 243 -19.26 7.25 3.14
C GLY A 243 -19.94 7.35 1.77
N SER A 244 -19.99 8.53 1.16
CA SER A 244 -20.54 8.73 -0.18
C SER A 244 -19.51 8.41 -1.25
N ASN A 245 -19.95 7.90 -2.40
CA ASN A 245 -19.12 7.83 -3.60
C ASN A 245 -19.54 8.99 -4.52
N LEU A 246 -18.66 9.97 -4.67
CA LEU A 246 -18.88 11.16 -5.49
C LEU A 246 -18.14 11.08 -6.83
N VAL A 247 -17.50 9.95 -7.15
CA VAL A 247 -16.83 9.77 -8.44
C VAL A 247 -17.89 9.71 -9.55
N HIS A 248 -17.86 10.70 -10.43
CA HIS A 248 -18.74 10.78 -11.58
C HIS A 248 -18.11 10.14 -12.82
N THR A 249 -16.86 10.47 -13.12
CA THR A 249 -16.17 9.99 -14.33
C THR A 249 -14.78 9.51 -14.00
N VAL A 250 -14.39 8.38 -14.57
CA VAL A 250 -13.04 7.82 -14.49
C VAL A 250 -12.41 7.78 -15.88
N MET A 251 -11.25 8.40 -16.01
CA MET A 251 -10.40 8.25 -17.19
C MET A 251 -9.14 7.48 -16.81
N LYS A 252 -8.81 6.47 -17.59
CA LYS A 252 -7.61 5.64 -17.43
C LYS A 252 -6.84 5.60 -18.75
N LYS A 253 -5.57 6.04 -18.73
CA LYS A 253 -4.73 6.13 -19.94
C LYS A 253 -5.39 6.91 -21.08
N GLY A 254 -6.08 8.00 -20.74
CA GLY A 254 -6.78 8.83 -21.70
C GLY A 254 -8.09 8.23 -22.25
N ARG A 255 -8.59 7.14 -21.68
CA ARG A 255 -9.86 6.50 -22.08
C ARG A 255 -10.85 6.49 -20.91
N LEU A 256 -12.09 6.78 -21.19
CA LEU A 256 -13.18 6.67 -20.21
C LEU A 256 -13.39 5.20 -19.82
N VAL A 257 -13.59 4.97 -18.52
CA VAL A 257 -13.79 3.62 -17.94
C VAL A 257 -15.18 3.59 -17.31
N GLY A 258 -15.93 2.52 -17.54
CA GLY A 258 -17.24 2.31 -16.92
C GLY A 258 -18.39 3.13 -17.50
N VAL A 259 -18.19 3.84 -18.60
CA VAL A 259 -19.29 4.41 -19.37
C VAL A 259 -19.92 3.27 -20.16
N THR A 260 -21.01 2.70 -19.66
CA THR A 260 -21.98 2.02 -20.51
C THR A 260 -22.50 3.10 -21.46
N GLU A 261 -22.29 2.94 -22.76
CA GLU A 261 -23.01 3.74 -23.75
C GLU A 261 -24.50 3.64 -23.42
N GLN A 262 -25.04 4.65 -22.74
CA GLN A 262 -26.47 4.85 -22.78
C GLN A 262 -26.74 5.12 -24.25
N GLN A 263 -27.41 4.19 -24.92
CA GLN A 263 -28.01 4.44 -26.21
C GLN A 263 -28.78 5.76 -26.07
N GLU A 264 -28.34 6.79 -26.79
CA GLU A 264 -29.14 7.97 -27.02
C GLU A 264 -30.42 7.47 -27.67
N GLU A 265 -31.45 7.24 -26.87
CA GLU A 265 -32.81 7.24 -27.40
C GLU A 265 -33.08 8.66 -27.84
N THR A 266 -32.82 8.89 -29.11
CA THR A 266 -33.26 10.11 -29.81
C THR A 266 -34.78 10.14 -29.80
N PRO A 267 -35.41 11.24 -29.40
CA PRO A 267 -36.86 11.40 -29.33
C PRO A 267 -37.54 11.29 -30.69
#